data_7834713211daefa5846691fc9c1e9925
#
_entry.id   7834713211daefa5846691fc9c1e9925
#
_cell.length_a   1.000
_cell.length_b   1.000
_cell.length_c   1.000
_cell.angle_alpha   90.00
_cell.angle_beta   90.00
_cell.angle_gamma   90.00
#
_symmetry.space_group_name_H-M   'P 1'
#
loop_
_entity.id
_entity.type
_entity.pdbx_description
1 polymer ?
#
loop_
_entity_poly.entity_id
_entity_poly.type
_entity_poly.pdbx_seq_one_letter_code
_entity_poly.pdbx_strand_id
1 'polypeptide(L)'
;MIGSVLYLNRIIMALVLAAIVAGCVIYLDWTWLPKYWPLLVEGLWRTIWLLLLSSAIGFILALGLGWAQAYGPTFLASPARVFCTVIRGTPLLVQLWFIYYGFGTLLSQMPEIRQSDLWPILRQAWPYALLALTLSFAGYEGEVMRGAFASVPKGQTEAARSMGMPSFTLF
;
A
#
# COMPACT_ATOMS: atom_id res chain seq x y z
N MET A 1 -5.29 22.79 34.15
CA MET A 1 -5.39 21.37 34.63
C MET A 1 -5.26 20.34 33.51
N ILE A 2 -5.88 20.50 32.35
CA ILE A 2 -5.78 19.50 31.23
C ILE A 2 -4.36 19.41 30.66
N GLY A 3 -3.63 20.52 30.57
CA GLY A 3 -2.26 20.53 30.05
C GLY A 3 -1.26 19.75 30.91
N SER A 4 -1.35 19.86 32.24
CA SER A 4 -0.43 19.16 33.15
C SER A 4 -0.62 17.63 33.14
N VAL A 5 -1.85 17.14 32.97
CA VAL A 5 -2.14 15.70 32.85
C VAL A 5 -1.58 15.13 31.54
N LEU A 6 -1.69 15.88 30.44
CA LEU A 6 -1.11 15.49 29.15
C LEU A 6 0.44 15.42 29.18
N TYR A 7 1.08 16.37 29.87
CA TYR A 7 2.54 16.33 30.06
C TYR A 7 2.97 15.15 30.94
N LEU A 8 2.26 14.89 32.02
CA LEU A 8 2.54 13.76 32.91
C LEU A 8 2.43 12.42 32.17
N ASN A 9 1.38 12.22 31.40
CA ASN A 9 1.22 11.00 30.59
C ASN A 9 2.34 10.81 29.54
N ARG A 10 2.77 11.90 28.90
CA ARG A 10 3.90 11.84 27.96
C ARG A 10 5.23 11.49 28.66
N ILE A 11 5.48 12.04 29.85
CA ILE A 11 6.67 11.71 30.64
C ILE A 11 6.63 10.25 31.07
N ILE A 12 5.49 9.77 31.59
CA ILE A 12 5.33 8.36 31.99
C ILE A 12 5.54 7.43 30.78
N MET A 13 4.96 7.73 29.61
CA MET A 13 5.17 6.95 28.39
C MET A 13 6.65 6.94 27.97
N ALA A 14 7.32 8.08 28.05
CA ALA A 14 8.75 8.16 27.72
C ALA A 14 9.62 7.36 28.70
N LEU A 15 9.32 7.41 29.99
CA LEU A 15 10.01 6.62 31.01
C LEU A 15 9.78 5.11 30.84
N VAL A 16 8.56 4.70 30.55
CA VAL A 16 8.23 3.28 30.27
C VAL A 16 8.96 2.82 29.02
N LEU A 17 8.95 3.61 27.94
CA LEU A 17 9.69 3.28 26.71
C LEU A 17 11.20 3.18 26.98
N ALA A 18 11.77 4.14 27.71
CA ALA A 18 13.19 4.13 28.09
C ALA A 18 13.54 2.89 28.94
N ALA A 19 12.68 2.52 29.89
CA ALA A 19 12.87 1.32 30.72
C ALA A 19 12.83 0.03 29.90
N ILE A 20 11.89 -0.06 28.90
CA ILE A 20 11.82 -1.19 27.99
C ILE A 20 13.09 -1.29 27.13
N VAL A 21 13.52 -0.16 26.53
CA VAL A 21 14.74 -0.11 25.71
C VAL A 21 15.97 -0.49 26.54
N ALA A 22 16.12 0.08 27.74
CA ALA A 22 17.22 -0.27 28.66
C ALA A 22 17.18 -1.76 29.03
N GLY A 23 16.01 -2.31 29.33
CA GLY A 23 15.83 -3.74 29.59
C GLY A 23 16.24 -4.59 28.39
N CYS A 24 15.81 -4.24 27.17
CA CYS A 24 16.23 -4.92 25.96
C CYS A 24 17.75 -4.88 25.74
N VAL A 25 18.40 -3.74 25.99
CA VAL A 25 19.85 -3.60 25.81
C VAL A 25 20.62 -4.44 26.83
N ILE A 26 20.15 -4.51 28.07
CA ILE A 26 20.87 -5.17 29.18
C ILE A 26 20.63 -6.69 29.20
N TYR A 27 19.39 -7.13 28.96
CA TYR A 27 19.00 -8.53 29.16
C TYR A 27 18.98 -9.37 27.86
N LEU A 28 19.00 -8.75 26.68
CA LEU A 28 19.05 -9.50 25.42
C LEU A 28 20.50 -9.72 24.99
N ASP A 29 20.76 -10.92 24.46
CA ASP A 29 22.06 -11.24 23.84
C ASP A 29 22.13 -10.64 22.43
N TRP A 30 23.05 -9.73 22.22
CA TRP A 30 23.28 -9.02 20.95
C TRP A 30 24.46 -9.58 20.15
N THR A 31 25.09 -10.66 20.60
CA THR A 31 26.30 -11.23 19.95
C THR A 31 26.05 -11.71 18.53
N TRP A 32 24.80 -12.04 18.21
CA TRP A 32 24.37 -12.42 16.85
C TRP A 32 24.31 -11.24 15.87
N LEU A 33 24.10 -10.02 16.34
CA LEU A 33 23.81 -8.85 15.51
C LEU A 33 24.90 -8.55 14.47
N PRO A 34 26.21 -8.54 14.79
CA PRO A 34 27.24 -8.31 13.79
C PRO A 34 27.26 -9.33 12.67
N LYS A 35 26.95 -10.60 12.99
CA LYS A 35 26.90 -11.71 12.02
C LYS A 35 25.78 -11.53 11.01
N TYR A 36 24.62 -11.07 11.45
CA TYR A 36 23.42 -10.94 10.60
C TYR A 36 23.19 -9.53 10.09
N TRP A 37 24.05 -8.56 10.47
CA TRP A 37 23.92 -7.17 10.06
C TRP A 37 23.77 -6.96 8.55
N PRO A 38 24.57 -7.60 7.67
CA PRO A 38 24.42 -7.44 6.23
C PRO A 38 23.05 -7.90 5.72
N LEU A 39 22.51 -8.99 6.27
CA LEU A 39 21.19 -9.52 5.91
C LEU A 39 20.06 -8.59 6.37
N LEU A 40 20.22 -7.96 7.55
CA LEU A 40 19.25 -6.99 8.06
C LEU A 40 19.22 -5.74 7.18
N VAL A 41 20.38 -5.23 6.77
CA VAL A 41 20.47 -4.07 5.87
C VAL A 41 19.87 -4.39 4.50
N GLU A 42 20.18 -5.56 3.95
CA GLU A 42 19.59 -6.01 2.69
C GLU A 42 18.06 -6.17 2.80
N GLY A 43 17.58 -6.78 3.88
CA GLY A 43 16.14 -6.92 4.16
C GLY A 43 15.44 -5.57 4.30
N LEU A 44 16.06 -4.62 5.02
CA LEU A 44 15.56 -3.26 5.15
C LEU A 44 15.48 -2.57 3.79
N TRP A 45 16.54 -2.65 2.98
CA TRP A 45 16.55 -2.09 1.63
C TRP A 45 15.44 -2.68 0.75
N ARG A 46 15.28 -4.01 0.78
CA ARG A 46 14.20 -4.69 0.05
C ARG A 46 12.81 -4.22 0.49
N THR A 47 12.61 -4.04 1.78
CA THR A 47 11.35 -3.52 2.34
C THR A 47 11.07 -2.10 1.86
N ILE A 48 12.06 -1.20 1.93
CA ILE A 48 11.91 0.20 1.55
C ILE A 48 11.55 0.34 0.07
N TRP A 49 12.31 -0.30 -0.82
CA TRP A 49 12.03 -0.14 -2.25
C TRP A 49 10.72 -0.82 -2.66
N LEU A 50 10.35 -1.97 -2.06
CA LEU A 50 9.04 -2.59 -2.29
C LEU A 50 7.90 -1.68 -1.85
N LEU A 51 8.03 -1.06 -0.67
CA LEU A 51 7.05 -0.10 -0.15
C LEU A 51 6.90 1.10 -1.10
N LEU A 52 7.99 1.72 -1.47
CA LEU A 52 7.96 2.91 -2.33
C LEU A 52 7.42 2.59 -3.72
N LEU A 53 7.87 1.50 -4.32
CA LEU A 53 7.45 1.13 -5.67
C LEU A 53 5.97 0.69 -5.70
N SER A 54 5.54 -0.15 -4.75
CA SER A 54 4.13 -0.56 -4.66
C SER A 54 3.20 0.62 -4.37
N SER A 55 3.62 1.55 -3.51
CA SER A 55 2.84 2.76 -3.21
C SER A 55 2.76 3.69 -4.41
N ALA A 56 3.85 3.91 -5.14
CA ALA A 56 3.87 4.76 -6.32
C ALA A 56 2.96 4.23 -7.44
N ILE A 57 3.11 2.95 -7.79
CA ILE A 57 2.27 2.30 -8.80
C ILE A 57 0.82 2.22 -8.31
N GLY A 58 0.62 1.81 -7.07
CA GLY A 58 -0.70 1.69 -6.45
C GLY A 58 -1.44 3.02 -6.37
N PHE A 59 -0.74 4.14 -6.14
CA PHE A 59 -1.32 5.48 -6.12
C PHE A 59 -1.84 5.89 -7.51
N ILE A 60 -1.08 5.61 -8.56
CA ILE A 60 -1.53 5.88 -9.94
C ILE A 60 -2.80 5.07 -10.26
N LEU A 61 -2.83 3.80 -9.88
CA LEU A 61 -4.01 2.95 -10.04
C LEU A 61 -5.19 3.45 -9.19
N ALA A 62 -4.93 3.90 -7.95
CA ALA A 62 -5.93 4.43 -7.03
C ALA A 62 -6.61 5.69 -7.59
N LEU A 63 -5.84 6.60 -8.19
CA LEU A 63 -6.40 7.77 -8.88
C LEU A 63 -7.38 7.37 -9.99
N GLY A 64 -6.96 6.41 -10.83
CA GLY A 64 -7.81 5.88 -11.90
C GLY A 64 -9.08 5.19 -11.38
N LEU A 65 -8.94 4.35 -10.35
CA LEU A 65 -10.07 3.66 -9.71
C LEU A 65 -11.02 4.65 -9.02
N GLY A 66 -10.49 5.62 -8.30
CA GLY A 66 -11.30 6.65 -7.63
C GLY A 66 -12.07 7.51 -8.62
N TRP A 67 -11.39 7.96 -9.68
CA TRP A 67 -12.02 8.73 -10.76
C TRP A 67 -13.11 7.91 -11.48
N ALA A 68 -12.82 6.66 -11.84
CA ALA A 68 -13.78 5.78 -12.51
C ALA A 68 -15.04 5.57 -11.66
N GLN A 69 -14.90 5.44 -10.35
CA GLN A 69 -16.01 5.27 -9.42
C GLN A 69 -16.83 6.56 -9.21
N ALA A 70 -16.19 7.72 -9.22
CA ALA A 70 -16.84 9.02 -8.96
C ALA A 70 -17.51 9.59 -10.20
N TYR A 71 -16.85 9.51 -11.36
CA TYR A 71 -17.25 10.21 -12.58
C TYR A 71 -17.38 9.32 -13.82
N GLY A 72 -16.90 8.07 -13.72
CA GLY A 72 -16.91 7.15 -14.84
C GLY A 72 -18.30 6.61 -15.17
N PRO A 73 -18.50 6.16 -16.40
CA PRO A 73 -19.73 5.47 -16.81
C PRO A 73 -19.85 4.14 -16.03
N THR A 74 -21.08 3.63 -15.92
CA THR A 74 -21.41 2.46 -15.10
C THR A 74 -20.54 1.22 -15.41
N PHE A 75 -20.16 1.04 -16.68
CA PHE A 75 -19.32 -0.10 -17.09
C PHE A 75 -17.86 -0.01 -16.56
N LEU A 76 -17.36 1.18 -16.21
CA LEU A 76 -16.07 1.39 -15.54
C LEU A 76 -16.24 1.49 -14.02
N ALA A 77 -17.25 2.19 -13.55
CA ALA A 77 -17.51 2.41 -12.13
C ALA A 77 -17.85 1.09 -11.40
N SER A 78 -18.62 0.20 -12.01
CA SER A 78 -19.03 -1.06 -11.39
C SER A 78 -17.84 -2.00 -11.13
N PRO A 79 -16.99 -2.35 -12.11
CA PRO A 79 -15.84 -3.20 -11.86
C PRO A 79 -14.80 -2.56 -10.95
N ALA A 80 -14.59 -1.23 -11.01
CA ALA A 80 -13.70 -0.53 -10.09
C ALA A 80 -14.19 -0.64 -8.64
N ARG A 81 -15.50 -0.49 -8.41
CA ARG A 81 -16.11 -0.66 -7.08
C ARG A 81 -16.00 -2.09 -6.57
N VAL A 82 -16.28 -3.08 -7.43
CA VAL A 82 -16.15 -4.50 -7.08
C VAL A 82 -14.71 -4.81 -6.72
N PHE A 83 -13.74 -4.37 -7.52
CA PHE A 83 -12.32 -4.53 -7.23
C PHE A 83 -11.94 -3.97 -5.87
N CYS A 84 -12.24 -2.69 -5.60
CA CYS A 84 -11.92 -2.06 -4.32
C CYS A 84 -12.59 -2.78 -3.14
N THR A 85 -13.84 -3.24 -3.32
CA THR A 85 -14.58 -3.95 -2.27
C THR A 85 -13.95 -5.31 -1.97
N VAL A 86 -13.60 -6.10 -2.99
CA VAL A 86 -12.97 -7.42 -2.84
C VAL A 86 -11.59 -7.30 -2.19
N ILE A 87 -10.75 -6.38 -2.69
CA ILE A 87 -9.40 -6.18 -2.16
C ILE A 87 -9.43 -5.74 -0.70
N ARG A 88 -10.31 -4.82 -0.34
CA ARG A 88 -10.46 -4.35 1.06
C ARG A 88 -11.12 -5.37 1.98
N GLY A 89 -11.97 -6.23 1.42
CA GLY A 89 -12.64 -7.31 2.15
C GLY A 89 -11.77 -8.55 2.38
N THR A 90 -10.59 -8.63 1.74
CA THR A 90 -9.68 -9.77 1.89
C THR A 90 -8.41 -9.38 2.62
N PRO A 91 -7.95 -10.15 3.63
CA PRO A 91 -6.68 -9.89 4.30
C PRO A 91 -5.50 -9.91 3.32
N LEU A 92 -4.57 -8.95 3.45
CA LEU A 92 -3.38 -8.85 2.60
C LEU A 92 -2.57 -10.16 2.56
N LEU A 93 -2.47 -10.85 3.69
CA LEU A 93 -1.75 -12.13 3.76
C LEU A 93 -2.37 -13.19 2.84
N VAL A 94 -3.70 -13.23 2.76
CA VAL A 94 -4.43 -14.14 1.86
C VAL A 94 -4.19 -13.77 0.40
N GLN A 95 -4.17 -12.47 0.08
CA GLN A 95 -3.84 -11.98 -1.27
C GLN A 95 -2.41 -12.39 -1.67
N LEU A 96 -1.43 -12.20 -0.76
CA LEU A 96 -0.03 -12.63 -0.95
C LEU A 96 0.07 -14.13 -1.22
N TRP A 97 -0.61 -14.95 -0.43
CA TRP A 97 -0.62 -16.40 -0.60
C TRP A 97 -1.23 -16.81 -1.94
N PHE A 98 -2.37 -16.25 -2.27
CA PHE A 98 -3.06 -16.55 -3.52
C PHE A 98 -2.21 -16.16 -4.74
N ILE A 99 -1.59 -14.98 -4.71
CA ILE A 99 -0.74 -14.51 -5.81
C ILE A 99 0.55 -15.32 -5.89
N TYR A 100 1.24 -15.57 -4.78
CA TYR A 100 2.50 -16.29 -4.79
C TYR A 100 2.32 -17.77 -5.13
N TYR A 101 1.45 -18.46 -4.43
CA TYR A 101 1.22 -19.89 -4.66
C TYR A 101 0.31 -20.18 -5.84
N GLY A 102 -0.67 -19.33 -6.13
CA GLY A 102 -1.54 -19.49 -7.29
C GLY A 102 -0.80 -19.15 -8.58
N PHE A 103 -0.47 -17.87 -8.79
CA PHE A 103 0.22 -17.45 -10.02
C PHE A 103 1.62 -18.03 -10.14
N GLY A 104 2.40 -18.04 -9.05
CA GLY A 104 3.76 -18.58 -9.07
C GLY A 104 3.79 -20.05 -9.50
N THR A 105 2.86 -20.87 -9.00
CA THR A 105 2.76 -22.28 -9.40
C THR A 105 2.32 -22.43 -10.85
N LEU A 106 1.32 -21.66 -11.30
CA LEU A 106 0.88 -21.67 -12.69
C LEU A 106 2.02 -21.31 -13.66
N LEU A 107 2.75 -20.22 -13.38
CA LEU A 107 3.89 -19.80 -14.20
C LEU A 107 5.01 -20.85 -14.22
N SER A 108 5.26 -21.51 -13.10
CA SER A 108 6.28 -22.57 -13.00
C SER A 108 5.94 -23.82 -13.81
N GLN A 109 4.66 -24.05 -14.11
CA GLN A 109 4.22 -25.20 -14.93
C GLN A 109 4.30 -24.93 -16.44
N MET A 110 4.51 -23.69 -16.87
CA MET A 110 4.62 -23.31 -18.27
C MET A 110 6.08 -23.43 -18.75
N PRO A 111 6.41 -24.41 -19.64
CA PRO A 111 7.78 -24.62 -20.11
C PRO A 111 8.36 -23.39 -20.82
N GLU A 112 7.51 -22.67 -21.56
CA GLU A 112 7.87 -21.46 -22.30
C GLU A 112 8.36 -20.34 -21.37
N ILE A 113 7.70 -20.16 -20.22
CA ILE A 113 8.08 -19.17 -19.21
C ILE A 113 9.36 -19.60 -18.48
N ARG A 114 9.49 -20.89 -18.15
CA ARG A 114 10.69 -21.42 -17.50
C ARG A 114 11.94 -21.32 -18.34
N GLN A 115 11.82 -21.32 -19.66
CA GLN A 115 12.92 -21.17 -20.62
C GLN A 115 13.16 -19.72 -21.04
N SER A 116 12.29 -18.79 -20.63
CA SER A 116 12.42 -17.37 -20.95
C SER A 116 13.43 -16.65 -20.06
N ASP A 117 13.95 -15.52 -20.55
CA ASP A 117 14.82 -14.61 -19.79
C ASP A 117 14.13 -13.98 -18.57
N LEU A 118 12.80 -14.09 -18.46
CA LEU A 118 12.03 -13.61 -17.33
C LEU A 118 12.03 -14.57 -16.13
N TRP A 119 12.38 -15.84 -16.34
CA TRP A 119 12.35 -16.84 -15.29
C TRP A 119 13.23 -16.54 -14.07
N PRO A 120 14.45 -15.99 -14.19
CA PRO A 120 15.27 -15.61 -13.06
C PRO A 120 14.58 -14.61 -12.11
N ILE A 121 13.67 -13.78 -12.63
CA ILE A 121 12.87 -12.82 -11.88
C ILE A 121 11.62 -13.51 -11.32
N LEU A 122 10.87 -14.22 -12.16
CA LEU A 122 9.58 -14.82 -11.80
C LEU A 122 9.69 -15.98 -10.79
N ARG A 123 10.85 -16.61 -10.64
CA ARG A 123 11.11 -17.60 -9.58
C ARG A 123 11.33 -17.00 -8.19
N GLN A 124 11.47 -15.68 -8.09
CA GLN A 124 11.67 -14.99 -6.81
C GLN A 124 10.33 -14.57 -6.19
N ALA A 125 10.29 -14.38 -4.88
CA ALA A 125 9.06 -14.00 -4.17
C ALA A 125 8.69 -12.52 -4.35
N TRP A 126 9.67 -11.63 -4.58
CA TRP A 126 9.44 -10.19 -4.57
C TRP A 126 8.49 -9.68 -5.67
N PRO A 127 8.42 -10.23 -6.91
CA PRO A 127 7.48 -9.72 -7.91
C PRO A 127 6.02 -9.97 -7.50
N TYR A 128 5.76 -11.11 -6.88
CA TYR A 128 4.43 -11.44 -6.35
C TYR A 128 4.07 -10.59 -5.15
N ALA A 129 5.04 -10.31 -4.28
CA ALA A 129 4.86 -9.38 -3.16
C ALA A 129 4.58 -7.97 -3.67
N LEU A 130 5.34 -7.48 -4.65
CA LEU A 130 5.11 -6.19 -5.29
C LEU A 130 3.69 -6.09 -5.87
N LEU A 131 3.25 -7.11 -6.60
CA LEU A 131 1.91 -7.15 -7.18
C LEU A 131 0.83 -7.12 -6.09
N ALA A 132 0.92 -7.98 -5.07
CA ALA A 132 -0.06 -8.03 -3.99
C ALA A 132 -0.15 -6.70 -3.22
N LEU A 133 1.01 -6.12 -2.86
CA LEU A 133 1.08 -4.84 -2.17
C LEU A 133 0.50 -3.70 -3.02
N THR A 134 0.82 -3.68 -4.32
CA THR A 134 0.28 -2.68 -5.26
C THR A 134 -1.24 -2.76 -5.38
N LEU A 135 -1.79 -3.98 -5.57
CA LEU A 135 -3.24 -4.17 -5.67
C LEU A 135 -3.95 -3.82 -4.37
N SER A 136 -3.37 -4.23 -3.24
CA SER A 136 -3.91 -3.88 -1.92
C SER A 136 -3.93 -2.36 -1.72
N PHE A 137 -2.82 -1.68 -1.95
CA PHE A 137 -2.73 -0.22 -1.84
C PHE A 137 -3.74 0.46 -2.78
N ALA A 138 -3.80 0.04 -4.05
CA ALA A 138 -4.74 0.59 -5.03
C ALA A 138 -6.21 0.43 -4.62
N GLY A 139 -6.57 -0.71 -4.02
CA GLY A 139 -7.93 -0.96 -3.55
C GLY A 139 -8.35 -0.06 -2.38
N TYR A 140 -7.45 0.13 -1.40
CA TYR A 140 -7.70 1.00 -0.25
C TYR A 140 -7.73 2.47 -0.65
N GLU A 141 -6.67 2.94 -1.31
CA GLU A 141 -6.54 4.34 -1.72
C GLU A 141 -7.53 4.73 -2.83
N GLY A 142 -7.94 3.78 -3.69
CA GLY A 142 -8.97 4.00 -4.70
C GLY A 142 -10.31 4.41 -4.09
N GLU A 143 -10.67 3.85 -2.93
CA GLU A 143 -11.88 4.26 -2.20
C GLU A 143 -11.70 5.61 -1.50
N VAL A 144 -10.50 5.90 -0.98
CA VAL A 144 -10.15 7.22 -0.43
C VAL A 144 -10.26 8.29 -1.51
N MET A 145 -9.69 8.02 -2.70
CA MET A 145 -9.78 8.94 -3.85
C MET A 145 -11.22 9.14 -4.32
N ARG A 146 -12.03 8.06 -4.36
CA ARG A 146 -13.48 8.19 -4.65
C ARG A 146 -14.16 9.13 -3.67
N GLY A 147 -13.88 8.99 -2.36
CA GLY A 147 -14.41 9.86 -1.32
C GLY A 147 -13.96 11.32 -1.50
N ALA A 148 -12.68 11.54 -1.81
CA ALA A 148 -12.12 12.85 -2.08
C ALA A 148 -12.80 13.52 -3.28
N PHE A 149 -12.93 12.82 -4.42
CA PHE A 149 -13.63 13.33 -5.59
C PHE A 149 -15.11 13.62 -5.32
N ALA A 150 -15.79 12.75 -4.56
CA ALA A 150 -17.21 12.94 -4.23
C ALA A 150 -17.45 14.06 -3.20
N SER A 151 -16.42 14.51 -2.47
CA SER A 151 -16.54 15.56 -1.47
C SER A 151 -16.65 16.97 -2.03
N VAL A 152 -16.31 17.15 -3.32
CA VAL A 152 -16.41 18.45 -4.00
C VAL A 152 -17.89 18.80 -4.23
N PRO A 153 -18.42 19.90 -3.65
CA PRO A 153 -19.80 20.29 -3.84
C PRO A 153 -20.11 20.61 -5.31
N LYS A 154 -21.22 20.07 -5.82
CA LYS A 154 -21.63 20.28 -7.21
C LYS A 154 -21.76 21.76 -7.57
N GLY A 155 -22.21 22.61 -6.64
CA GLY A 155 -22.33 24.04 -6.84
C GLY A 155 -20.98 24.72 -7.15
N GLN A 156 -19.86 24.24 -6.66
CA GLN A 156 -18.55 24.80 -6.99
C GLN A 156 -18.18 24.51 -8.45
N THR A 157 -18.43 23.30 -8.92
CA THR A 157 -18.19 22.92 -10.31
C THR A 157 -19.15 23.62 -11.27
N GLU A 158 -20.40 23.86 -10.88
CA GLU A 158 -21.39 24.62 -11.65
C GLU A 158 -21.02 26.10 -11.73
N ALA A 159 -20.62 26.72 -10.62
CA ALA A 159 -20.15 28.09 -10.58
C ALA A 159 -18.92 28.33 -11.47
N ALA A 160 -17.94 27.41 -11.39
CA ALA A 160 -16.74 27.46 -12.22
C ALA A 160 -17.05 27.32 -13.72
N ARG A 161 -18.00 26.43 -14.09
CA ARG A 161 -18.49 26.32 -15.47
C ARG A 161 -19.17 27.57 -15.94
N SER A 162 -19.98 28.21 -15.08
CA SER A 162 -20.66 29.49 -15.41
C SER A 162 -19.67 30.62 -15.64
N MET A 163 -18.48 30.57 -15.04
CA MET A 163 -17.38 31.52 -15.28
C MET A 163 -16.53 31.15 -16.52
N GLY A 164 -16.91 30.12 -17.30
CA GLY A 164 -16.21 29.72 -18.52
C GLY A 164 -14.92 28.97 -18.28
N MET A 165 -14.70 28.37 -17.07
CA MET A 165 -13.49 27.59 -16.79
C MET A 165 -13.49 26.29 -17.60
N PRO A 166 -12.36 25.94 -18.26
CA PRO A 166 -12.26 24.71 -19.02
C PRO A 166 -12.28 23.50 -18.07
N SER A 167 -12.80 22.36 -18.57
CA SER A 167 -12.96 21.14 -17.77
C SER A 167 -11.68 20.66 -17.09
N PHE A 168 -10.50 20.95 -17.66
CA PHE A 168 -9.20 20.60 -17.08
C PHE A 168 -8.90 21.36 -15.78
N THR A 169 -9.42 22.58 -15.61
CA THR A 169 -9.24 23.39 -14.38
C THR A 169 -10.28 23.07 -13.30
N LEU A 170 -11.31 22.28 -13.66
CA LEU A 170 -12.37 21.86 -12.73
C LEU A 170 -12.01 20.60 -11.92
N PHE A 171 -10.93 19.93 -12.28
CA PHE A 171 -10.35 18.75 -11.64
C PHE A 171 -8.90 19.02 -11.21
#